data_f4ad17ad13a73cbd32c305b0ae405802
#
_entry.id   f4ad17ad13a73cbd32c305b0ae405802
#
_cell.length_a   1.000
_cell.length_b   1.000
_cell.length_c   1.000
_cell.angle_alpha   90.00
_cell.angle_beta   90.00
_cell.angle_gamma   90.00
#
_symmetry.space_group_name_H-M   'P 1'
#
loop_
_entity.id
_entity.type
_entity.pdbx_description
1 polymer ?
#
loop_
_entity_poly.entity_id
_entity_poly.type
_entity_poly.pdbx_seq_one_letter_code
_entity_poly.pdbx_strand_id
1 'polypeptide(L)'
;LKWSNFSKANLKAADFRNADLFHAIFDDADVSDGRFGGANLFGANLINTRAVRADFAGAQLKDILMEGIDLSGGSMRGCYAFRGVLSGARLVGTDLSGADLTGAAAENADFSGARLVGTKLPGATLRFAVFKDADMAGADLANADVWNANFSQARNRPPSVQEALIEPFVVRERR
;
A
#
# COMPACT_ATOMS: atom_id res chain seq x y z
N LEU A 1 -9.65 19.92 8.83
CA LEU A 1 -9.76 18.71 9.70
C LEU A 1 -8.40 18.21 10.18
N LYS A 2 -7.37 19.08 10.21
CA LYS A 2 -6.06 18.72 10.76
C LYS A 2 -6.20 18.26 12.21
N TRP A 3 -5.45 17.22 12.58
CA TRP A 3 -5.41 16.67 13.95
C TRP A 3 -6.76 16.18 14.49
N SER A 4 -7.79 16.07 13.64
CA SER A 4 -9.10 15.54 14.08
C SER A 4 -8.98 14.06 14.44
N ASN A 5 -9.71 13.65 15.47
CA ASN A 5 -9.80 12.26 15.88
C ASN A 5 -11.16 11.66 15.49
N PHE A 6 -11.12 10.68 14.59
CA PHE A 6 -12.24 9.90 14.08
C PHE A 6 -12.15 8.43 14.51
N SER A 7 -11.33 8.10 15.52
CA SER A 7 -11.14 6.72 15.94
C SER A 7 -12.48 6.04 16.23
N LYS A 8 -12.63 4.82 15.70
CA LYS A 8 -13.84 3.99 15.86
C LYS A 8 -15.13 4.58 15.29
N ALA A 9 -15.03 5.68 14.55
CA ALA A 9 -16.20 6.30 13.94
C ALA A 9 -16.74 5.47 12.77
N ASN A 10 -18.05 5.52 12.56
CA ASN A 10 -18.68 5.03 11.35
C ASN A 10 -18.79 6.18 10.34
N LEU A 11 -17.91 6.14 9.34
CA LEU A 11 -17.76 7.17 8.30
C LEU A 11 -17.96 6.57 6.90
N LYS A 12 -18.78 5.52 6.79
CA LYS A 12 -19.06 4.88 5.50
C LYS A 12 -19.54 5.90 4.49
N ALA A 13 -19.01 5.82 3.28
CA ALA A 13 -19.32 6.69 2.16
C ALA A 13 -19.11 8.20 2.43
N ALA A 14 -18.38 8.56 3.50
CA ALA A 14 -18.06 9.95 3.79
C ALA A 14 -17.22 10.56 2.68
N ASP A 15 -17.41 11.86 2.43
CA ASP A 15 -16.71 12.62 1.41
C ASP A 15 -15.65 13.53 2.05
N PHE A 16 -14.38 13.14 1.88
CA PHE A 16 -13.20 13.87 2.34
C PHE A 16 -12.34 14.34 1.17
N ARG A 17 -12.88 14.39 -0.05
CA ARG A 17 -12.10 14.81 -1.22
C ARG A 17 -11.51 16.20 -1.02
N ASN A 18 -10.22 16.34 -1.32
CA ASN A 18 -9.43 17.54 -1.16
C ASN A 18 -9.40 18.10 0.29
N ALA A 19 -9.85 17.34 1.26
CA ALA A 19 -9.80 17.75 2.66
C ALA A 19 -8.37 17.80 3.19
N ASP A 20 -8.09 18.74 4.08
CA ASP A 20 -6.84 18.77 4.84
C ASP A 20 -7.01 17.96 6.13
N LEU A 21 -6.51 16.73 6.09
CA LEU A 21 -6.55 15.71 7.14
C LEU A 21 -5.15 15.44 7.71
N PHE A 22 -4.27 16.43 7.67
CA PHE A 22 -2.92 16.36 8.20
C PHE A 22 -2.92 15.83 9.64
N HIS A 23 -2.22 14.70 9.89
CA HIS A 23 -2.19 14.00 11.18
C HIS A 23 -3.56 13.66 11.79
N ALA A 24 -4.61 13.52 10.98
CA ALA A 24 -5.90 13.02 11.47
C ALA A 24 -5.80 11.53 11.86
N ILE A 25 -6.65 11.10 12.78
CA ILE A 25 -6.65 9.74 13.33
C ILE A 25 -7.96 9.07 12.97
N PHE A 26 -7.88 7.90 12.31
CA PHE A 26 -9.01 7.06 11.90
C PHE A 26 -8.89 5.62 12.44
N ASP A 27 -8.10 5.39 13.49
CA ASP A 27 -7.86 4.04 14.02
C ASP A 27 -9.16 3.31 14.32
N ASP A 28 -9.27 2.07 13.85
CA ASP A 28 -10.45 1.21 14.01
C ASP A 28 -11.75 1.82 13.41
N ALA A 29 -11.68 2.90 12.63
CA ALA A 29 -12.86 3.48 11.98
C ALA A 29 -13.33 2.64 10.79
N ASP A 30 -14.60 2.81 10.41
CA ASP A 30 -15.13 2.28 9.15
C ASP A 30 -15.33 3.42 8.15
N VAL A 31 -14.42 3.51 7.17
CA VAL A 31 -14.46 4.48 6.07
C VAL A 31 -14.77 3.80 4.73
N SER A 32 -15.39 2.62 4.77
CA SER A 32 -15.73 1.87 3.55
C SER A 32 -16.52 2.74 2.59
N ASP A 33 -16.26 2.62 1.28
CA ASP A 33 -16.82 3.45 0.22
C ASP A 33 -16.54 4.97 0.37
N GLY A 34 -15.64 5.35 1.31
CA GLY A 34 -15.24 6.74 1.55
C GLY A 34 -14.45 7.33 0.40
N ARG A 35 -14.55 8.62 0.19
CA ARG A 35 -13.87 9.35 -0.89
C ARG A 35 -12.81 10.29 -0.31
N PHE A 36 -11.53 9.95 -0.54
CA PHE A 36 -10.36 10.72 -0.07
C PHE A 36 -9.54 11.28 -1.24
N GLY A 37 -10.08 11.26 -2.45
CA GLY A 37 -9.37 11.71 -3.65
C GLY A 37 -8.77 13.10 -3.48
N GLY A 38 -7.44 13.24 -3.69
CA GLY A 38 -6.70 14.49 -3.54
C GLY A 38 -6.59 15.02 -2.10
N ALA A 39 -7.05 14.30 -1.08
CA ALA A 39 -6.93 14.73 0.32
C ALA A 39 -5.47 14.75 0.79
N ASN A 40 -5.15 15.66 1.71
CA ASN A 40 -3.89 15.69 2.42
C ASN A 40 -3.98 14.86 3.71
N LEU A 41 -3.43 13.65 3.68
CA LEU A 41 -3.37 12.70 4.80
C LEU A 41 -1.92 12.50 5.29
N PHE A 42 -1.04 13.51 5.11
CA PHE A 42 0.34 13.41 5.58
C PHE A 42 0.37 13.05 7.07
N GLY A 43 1.09 11.96 7.42
CA GLY A 43 1.23 11.47 8.78
C GLY A 43 -0.07 11.09 9.48
N ALA A 44 -1.16 10.91 8.73
CA ALA A 44 -2.42 10.44 9.29
C ALA A 44 -2.31 8.98 9.78
N ASN A 45 -3.14 8.61 10.74
CA ASN A 45 -3.18 7.28 11.31
C ASN A 45 -4.49 6.57 10.92
N LEU A 46 -4.38 5.45 10.20
CA LEU A 46 -5.48 4.60 9.75
C LEU A 46 -5.23 3.14 10.16
N ILE A 47 -4.65 2.90 11.33
CA ILE A 47 -4.35 1.55 11.82
C ILE A 47 -5.65 0.78 12.02
N ASN A 48 -5.70 -0.46 11.52
CA ASN A 48 -6.85 -1.36 11.56
C ASN A 48 -8.14 -0.75 10.99
N THR A 49 -8.04 0.31 10.19
CA THR A 49 -9.20 0.96 9.57
C THR A 49 -9.84 0.04 8.54
N ARG A 50 -11.17 -0.06 8.57
CA ARG A 50 -11.93 -0.71 7.51
C ARG A 50 -12.20 0.31 6.40
N ALA A 51 -11.55 0.13 5.25
CA ALA A 51 -11.60 1.04 4.10
C ALA A 51 -11.99 0.31 2.79
N VAL A 52 -12.85 -0.72 2.91
CA VAL A 52 -13.26 -1.53 1.75
C VAL A 52 -13.86 -0.63 0.67
N ARG A 53 -13.32 -0.71 -0.55
CA ARG A 53 -13.68 0.12 -1.72
C ARG A 53 -13.50 1.64 -1.52
N ALA A 54 -12.76 2.09 -0.51
CA ALA A 54 -12.46 3.51 -0.37
C ALA A 54 -11.53 4.01 -1.49
N ASP A 55 -11.69 5.28 -1.86
CA ASP A 55 -10.93 5.91 -2.94
C ASP A 55 -9.94 6.94 -2.38
N PHE A 56 -8.63 6.63 -2.46
CA PHE A 56 -7.51 7.51 -2.12
C PHE A 56 -6.76 8.01 -3.37
N ALA A 57 -7.39 8.00 -4.54
CA ALA A 57 -6.73 8.40 -5.77
C ALA A 57 -6.14 9.82 -5.67
N GLY A 58 -4.84 9.96 -6.01
CA GLY A 58 -4.13 11.23 -5.96
C GLY A 58 -3.93 11.83 -4.58
N ALA A 59 -4.27 11.13 -3.51
CA ALA A 59 -4.10 11.61 -2.14
C ALA A 59 -2.61 11.72 -1.74
N GLN A 60 -2.31 12.66 -0.84
CA GLN A 60 -1.00 12.84 -0.22
C GLN A 60 -0.93 11.98 1.04
N LEU A 61 -0.26 10.84 0.95
CA LEU A 61 -0.19 9.80 1.99
C LEU A 61 1.24 9.62 2.52
N LYS A 62 2.09 10.64 2.39
CA LYS A 62 3.47 10.56 2.88
C LYS A 62 3.48 10.29 4.40
N ASP A 63 4.33 9.34 4.82
CA ASP A 63 4.50 8.92 6.23
C ASP A 63 3.17 8.46 6.89
N ILE A 64 2.20 7.97 6.11
CA ILE A 64 0.92 7.48 6.62
C ILE A 64 1.08 6.15 7.36
N LEU A 65 0.28 5.94 8.40
CA LEU A 65 0.19 4.68 9.13
C LEU A 65 -1.10 3.94 8.72
N MET A 66 -0.96 2.84 7.99
CA MET A 66 -2.06 2.00 7.46
C MET A 66 -1.87 0.53 7.84
N GLU A 67 -1.22 0.25 8.98
CA GLU A 67 -1.03 -1.12 9.47
C GLU A 67 -2.37 -1.83 9.63
N GLY A 68 -2.49 -3.01 9.07
CA GLY A 68 -3.71 -3.82 9.17
C GLY A 68 -4.96 -3.24 8.51
N ILE A 69 -4.84 -2.17 7.71
CA ILE A 69 -5.99 -1.60 6.98
C ILE A 69 -6.60 -2.65 6.04
N ASP A 70 -7.93 -2.67 5.90
CA ASP A 70 -8.61 -3.39 4.83
C ASP A 70 -9.08 -2.41 3.74
N LEU A 71 -8.30 -2.31 2.65
CA LEU A 71 -8.61 -1.49 1.47
C LEU A 71 -9.01 -2.35 0.26
N SER A 72 -9.52 -3.56 0.50
CA SER A 72 -9.89 -4.48 -0.57
C SER A 72 -10.84 -3.83 -1.58
N GLY A 73 -10.52 -3.96 -2.87
CA GLY A 73 -11.28 -3.40 -3.99
C GLY A 73 -11.30 -1.86 -4.05
N GLY A 74 -10.47 -1.19 -3.24
CA GLY A 74 -10.34 0.26 -3.23
C GLY A 74 -9.35 0.79 -4.27
N SER A 75 -9.00 2.07 -4.15
CA SER A 75 -8.08 2.76 -5.05
C SER A 75 -7.05 3.58 -4.27
N MET A 76 -5.77 3.41 -4.64
CA MET A 76 -4.64 4.28 -4.29
C MET A 76 -3.98 4.83 -5.58
N ARG A 77 -4.74 4.91 -6.64
CA ARG A 77 -4.23 5.30 -7.95
C ARG A 77 -3.54 6.65 -7.93
N GLY A 78 -2.26 6.68 -8.34
CA GLY A 78 -1.49 7.92 -8.41
C GLY A 78 -1.28 8.63 -7.07
N CYS A 79 -1.53 7.98 -5.94
CA CYS A 79 -1.27 8.56 -4.62
C CYS A 79 0.24 8.68 -4.35
N TYR A 80 0.60 9.55 -3.40
CA TYR A 80 1.97 9.71 -2.92
C TYR A 80 2.07 9.17 -1.49
N ALA A 81 2.45 7.89 -1.36
CA ALA A 81 2.56 7.15 -0.10
C ALA A 81 4.02 6.85 0.28
N PHE A 82 4.93 7.81 0.00
CA PHE A 82 6.35 7.70 0.34
C PHE A 82 6.53 7.39 1.83
N ARG A 83 7.28 6.31 2.15
CA ARG A 83 7.52 5.78 3.50
C ARG A 83 6.25 5.44 4.29
N GLY A 84 5.16 5.18 3.60
CA GLY A 84 3.94 4.71 4.26
C GLY A 84 4.15 3.35 4.94
N VAL A 85 3.45 3.11 6.05
CA VAL A 85 3.48 1.84 6.78
C VAL A 85 2.18 1.08 6.48
N LEU A 86 2.31 -0.03 5.72
CA LEU A 86 1.21 -0.87 5.26
C LEU A 86 1.40 -2.33 5.72
N SER A 87 2.16 -2.57 6.78
CA SER A 87 2.42 -3.92 7.28
C SER A 87 1.10 -4.62 7.65
N GLY A 88 0.91 -5.84 7.14
CA GLY A 88 -0.32 -6.59 7.33
C GLY A 88 -1.56 -6.00 6.64
N ALA A 89 -1.40 -4.97 5.80
CA ALA A 89 -2.52 -4.37 5.07
C ALA A 89 -3.16 -5.37 4.09
N ARG A 90 -4.47 -5.32 3.96
CA ARG A 90 -5.25 -6.07 2.99
C ARG A 90 -5.59 -5.19 1.78
N LEU A 91 -4.85 -5.39 0.69
CA LEU A 91 -4.94 -4.61 -0.55
C LEU A 91 -5.45 -5.48 -1.72
N VAL A 92 -6.31 -6.46 -1.40
CA VAL A 92 -6.83 -7.44 -2.38
C VAL A 92 -7.65 -6.72 -3.45
N GLY A 93 -7.24 -6.87 -4.72
CA GLY A 93 -7.92 -6.24 -5.85
C GLY A 93 -7.86 -4.70 -5.86
N THR A 94 -6.99 -4.09 -5.07
CA THR A 94 -6.82 -2.62 -5.02
C THR A 94 -6.13 -2.11 -6.27
N ASP A 95 -6.58 -0.97 -6.82
CA ASP A 95 -5.86 -0.26 -7.89
C ASP A 95 -4.79 0.67 -7.32
N LEU A 96 -3.51 0.28 -7.49
CA LEU A 96 -2.33 1.04 -7.09
C LEU A 96 -1.59 1.66 -8.30
N SER A 97 -2.25 1.68 -9.47
CA SER A 97 -1.60 2.13 -10.70
C SER A 97 -1.00 3.53 -10.55
N GLY A 98 0.30 3.66 -10.85
CA GLY A 98 1.03 4.91 -10.75
C GLY A 98 1.24 5.45 -9.33
N ALA A 99 0.90 4.71 -8.30
CA ALA A 99 1.16 5.10 -6.91
C ALA A 99 2.67 5.13 -6.61
N ASP A 100 3.09 6.03 -5.72
CA ASP A 100 4.46 6.09 -5.22
C ASP A 100 4.52 5.57 -3.78
N LEU A 101 5.01 4.34 -3.64
CA LEU A 101 5.24 3.62 -2.37
C LEU A 101 6.74 3.47 -2.09
N THR A 102 7.58 4.38 -2.60
CA THR A 102 9.02 4.36 -2.37
C THR A 102 9.33 4.32 -0.87
N GLY A 103 10.16 3.34 -0.45
CA GLY A 103 10.55 3.14 0.94
C GLY A 103 9.42 2.72 1.88
N ALA A 104 8.27 2.29 1.36
CA ALA A 104 7.15 1.83 2.19
C ALA A 104 7.49 0.53 2.95
N ALA A 105 6.97 0.39 4.16
CA ALA A 105 6.97 -0.86 4.91
C ALA A 105 5.64 -1.60 4.66
N ALA A 106 5.70 -2.73 3.96
CA ALA A 106 4.51 -3.52 3.60
C ALA A 106 4.76 -5.03 3.85
N GLU A 107 5.43 -5.35 4.95
CA GLU A 107 5.63 -6.73 5.38
C GLU A 107 4.28 -7.42 5.62
N ASN A 108 4.14 -8.65 5.15
CA ASN A 108 2.92 -9.45 5.27
C ASN A 108 1.67 -8.80 4.62
N ALA A 109 1.82 -7.77 3.78
CA ALA A 109 0.69 -7.17 3.09
C ALA A 109 0.16 -8.10 1.98
N ASP A 110 -1.16 -8.09 1.77
CA ASP A 110 -1.83 -8.90 0.75
C ASP A 110 -2.24 -8.03 -0.44
N PHE A 111 -1.45 -8.11 -1.52
CA PHE A 111 -1.70 -7.47 -2.82
C PHE A 111 -2.34 -8.44 -3.83
N SER A 112 -3.00 -9.51 -3.38
CA SER A 112 -3.58 -10.51 -4.29
C SER A 112 -4.56 -9.86 -5.26
N GLY A 113 -4.38 -10.11 -6.56
CA GLY A 113 -5.20 -9.53 -7.63
C GLY A 113 -5.09 -8.00 -7.76
N ALA A 114 -4.20 -7.35 -7.02
CA ALA A 114 -4.03 -5.90 -7.11
C ALA A 114 -3.45 -5.47 -8.47
N ARG A 115 -3.76 -4.25 -8.87
CA ARG A 115 -3.22 -3.62 -10.07
C ARG A 115 -2.08 -2.68 -9.70
N LEU A 116 -0.84 -3.10 -9.98
CA LEU A 116 0.39 -2.36 -9.68
C LEU A 116 1.04 -1.76 -10.94
N VAL A 117 0.24 -1.38 -11.92
CA VAL A 117 0.75 -0.86 -13.20
C VAL A 117 1.48 0.45 -13.01
N GLY A 118 2.81 0.46 -13.26
CA GLY A 118 3.64 1.65 -13.07
C GLY A 118 3.80 2.10 -11.62
N THR A 119 3.50 1.23 -10.66
CA THR A 119 3.67 1.52 -9.23
C THR A 119 5.15 1.56 -8.86
N LYS A 120 5.55 2.55 -8.07
CA LYS A 120 6.92 2.69 -7.57
C LYS A 120 7.02 2.11 -6.16
N LEU A 121 7.92 1.14 -5.99
CA LEU A 121 8.22 0.45 -4.73
C LEU A 121 9.76 0.39 -4.46
N PRO A 122 10.60 1.34 -4.96
CA PRO A 122 12.03 1.26 -4.71
C PRO A 122 12.33 1.28 -3.21
N GLY A 123 13.20 0.37 -2.76
CA GLY A 123 13.60 0.27 -1.36
C GLY A 123 12.48 -0.10 -0.39
N ALA A 124 11.32 -0.54 -0.88
CA ALA A 124 10.22 -1.00 -0.01
C ALA A 124 10.57 -2.31 0.70
N THR A 125 10.06 -2.51 1.91
CA THR A 125 10.14 -3.78 2.63
C THR A 125 8.87 -4.58 2.37
N LEU A 126 8.99 -5.67 1.59
CA LEU A 126 7.87 -6.49 1.10
C LEU A 126 8.01 -7.95 1.55
N ARG A 127 8.69 -8.19 2.67
CA ARG A 127 8.89 -9.55 3.20
C ARG A 127 7.54 -10.21 3.45
N PHE A 128 7.40 -11.46 3.00
CA PHE A 128 6.18 -12.25 3.13
C PHE A 128 4.94 -11.63 2.49
N ALA A 129 5.07 -10.55 1.71
CA ALA A 129 3.94 -9.97 0.99
C ALA A 129 3.40 -10.93 -0.07
N VAL A 130 2.10 -10.87 -0.34
CA VAL A 130 1.44 -11.74 -1.31
C VAL A 130 1.03 -10.93 -2.53
N PHE A 131 1.59 -11.28 -3.70
CA PHE A 131 1.29 -10.69 -5.01
C PHE A 131 0.59 -11.69 -5.95
N LYS A 132 -0.08 -12.68 -5.38
CA LYS A 132 -0.77 -13.70 -6.16
C LYS A 132 -1.76 -13.04 -7.14
N ASP A 133 -1.71 -13.42 -8.43
CA ASP A 133 -2.56 -12.89 -9.50
C ASP A 133 -2.45 -11.36 -9.75
N ALA A 134 -1.53 -10.65 -9.11
CA ALA A 134 -1.36 -9.21 -9.30
C ALA A 134 -0.86 -8.87 -10.71
N ASP A 135 -1.22 -7.68 -11.22
CA ASP A 135 -0.68 -7.13 -12.47
C ASP A 135 0.40 -6.09 -12.16
N MET A 136 1.64 -6.43 -12.49
CA MET A 136 2.84 -5.65 -12.13
C MET A 136 3.47 -4.95 -13.35
N ALA A 137 2.70 -4.68 -14.40
CA ALA A 137 3.24 -4.07 -15.62
C ALA A 137 3.92 -2.72 -15.33
N GLY A 138 5.23 -2.64 -15.59
CA GLY A 138 6.02 -1.44 -15.36
C GLY A 138 6.20 -1.05 -13.88
N ALA A 139 5.91 -1.94 -12.94
CA ALA A 139 6.21 -1.73 -11.53
C ALA A 139 7.73 -1.67 -11.30
N ASP A 140 8.18 -0.76 -10.44
CA ASP A 140 9.58 -0.60 -10.06
C ASP A 140 9.78 -1.12 -8.62
N LEU A 141 10.55 -2.20 -8.48
CA LEU A 141 10.93 -2.81 -7.20
C LEU A 141 12.45 -2.72 -6.96
N ALA A 142 13.13 -1.72 -7.53
CA ALA A 142 14.57 -1.56 -7.35
C ALA A 142 14.94 -1.52 -5.86
N ASN A 143 15.89 -2.39 -5.45
CA ASN A 143 16.33 -2.52 -4.06
C ASN A 143 15.22 -2.83 -3.03
N ALA A 144 14.06 -3.29 -3.46
CA ALA A 144 13.02 -3.74 -2.54
C ALA A 144 13.43 -5.08 -1.88
N ASP A 145 13.11 -5.24 -0.60
CA ASP A 145 13.28 -6.50 0.12
C ASP A 145 12.03 -7.36 -0.06
N VAL A 146 12.15 -8.34 -0.95
CA VAL A 146 11.05 -9.26 -1.32
C VAL A 146 11.23 -10.66 -0.70
N TRP A 147 11.99 -10.79 0.39
CA TRP A 147 12.26 -12.09 1.00
C TRP A 147 10.96 -12.82 1.37
N ASN A 148 10.83 -14.07 0.90
CA ASN A 148 9.62 -14.88 1.04
C ASN A 148 8.32 -14.27 0.51
N ALA A 149 8.37 -13.25 -0.34
CA ALA A 149 7.18 -12.74 -0.99
C ALA A 149 6.64 -13.76 -2.02
N ASN A 150 5.32 -13.86 -2.11
CA ASN A 150 4.63 -14.78 -3.01
C ASN A 150 4.17 -14.08 -4.29
N PHE A 151 4.86 -14.35 -5.40
CA PHE A 151 4.51 -13.85 -6.73
C PHE A 151 3.81 -14.91 -7.61
N SER A 152 3.20 -15.93 -7.02
CA SER A 152 2.51 -16.96 -7.81
C SER A 152 1.44 -16.35 -8.71
N GLN A 153 1.42 -16.74 -9.98
CA GLN A 153 0.48 -16.25 -10.99
C GLN A 153 0.50 -14.72 -11.21
N ALA A 154 1.42 -13.98 -10.57
CA ALA A 154 1.59 -12.55 -10.85
C ALA A 154 2.04 -12.36 -12.31
N ARG A 155 1.39 -11.40 -12.99
CA ARG A 155 1.64 -11.07 -14.40
C ARG A 155 2.61 -9.90 -14.51
N ASN A 156 3.37 -9.87 -15.63
CA ASN A 156 4.26 -8.76 -15.95
C ASN A 156 5.27 -8.44 -14.84
N ARG A 157 5.77 -9.47 -14.16
CA ARG A 157 6.75 -9.31 -13.07
C ARG A 157 7.99 -8.58 -13.56
N PRO A 158 8.48 -7.56 -12.84
CA PRO A 158 9.70 -6.87 -13.21
C PRO A 158 10.92 -7.80 -13.11
N PRO A 159 11.98 -7.60 -13.92
CA PRO A 159 13.19 -8.44 -13.92
C PRO A 159 13.82 -8.58 -12.54
N SER A 160 13.85 -7.53 -11.74
CA SER A 160 14.39 -7.52 -10.37
C SER A 160 13.77 -8.58 -9.46
N VAL A 161 12.50 -8.91 -9.67
CA VAL A 161 11.81 -9.99 -8.91
C VAL A 161 12.25 -11.36 -9.40
N GLN A 162 12.50 -11.52 -10.71
CA GLN A 162 12.97 -12.80 -11.26
C GLN A 162 14.35 -13.15 -10.72
N GLU A 163 15.23 -12.18 -10.57
CA GLU A 163 16.57 -12.37 -10.02
C GLU A 163 16.51 -12.74 -8.53
N ALA A 164 15.68 -12.08 -7.74
CA ALA A 164 15.50 -12.36 -6.32
C ALA A 164 14.94 -13.76 -6.02
N LEU A 165 14.17 -14.35 -6.94
CA LEU A 165 13.61 -15.71 -6.81
C LEU A 165 14.59 -16.82 -7.24
N ILE A 166 15.67 -16.49 -7.94
CA ILE A 166 16.62 -17.46 -8.51
C ILE A 166 17.82 -17.71 -7.58
N GLU A 167 18.16 -16.80 -6.69
CA GLU A 167 19.25 -17.01 -5.74
C GLU A 167 18.73 -17.48 -4.37
N PRO A 168 18.80 -18.79 -4.05
CA PRO A 168 18.82 -19.19 -2.65
C PRO A 168 20.10 -18.59 -2.06
N PHE A 169 19.99 -17.97 -0.90
CA PHE A 169 21.06 -17.35 -0.13
C PHE A 169 22.36 -18.17 -0.22
N VAL A 170 23.26 -17.80 -1.12
CA VAL A 170 24.62 -18.30 -1.12
C VAL A 170 25.36 -17.48 -0.07
N VAL A 171 25.50 -18.04 1.11
CA VAL A 171 26.44 -17.55 2.12
C VAL A 171 27.82 -17.54 1.46
N ARG A 172 28.28 -16.38 1.00
CA ARG A 172 29.68 -16.21 0.61
C ARG A 172 30.50 -16.27 1.87
N GLU A 173 31.06 -17.45 2.16
CA GLU A 173 32.12 -17.56 3.14
C GLU A 173 33.23 -16.59 2.72
N ARG A 174 33.53 -15.60 3.54
CA ARG A 174 34.70 -14.76 3.36
C ARG A 174 35.93 -15.61 3.63
N ARG A 175 36.72 -15.87 2.58
CA ARG A 175 38.09 -16.31 2.71
C ARG A 175 38.99 -15.15 3.09
#